data_13699bd15bb8269c58641163ae84836d
#
_entry.id   13699bd15bb8269c58641163ae84836d
#
_cell.length_a   1.000
_cell.length_b   1.000
_cell.length_c   1.000
_cell.angle_alpha   90.00
_cell.angle_beta   90.00
_cell.angle_gamma   90.00
#
_symmetry.space_group_name_H-M   'P 1'
#
loop_
_entity.id
_entity.type
_entity.pdbx_description
1 polymer ?
#
loop_
_entity_poly.entity_id
_entity_poly.type
_entity_poly.pdbx_seq_one_letter_code
_entity_poly.pdbx_strand_id
1 'polypeptide(L)'
;MPIYFSKKILLGFTTGLCLQICTLSANANSTFTVRSLGLQKCEQLVGAMQGETESQAVVLYSQWMAGYLTAKNASLGVLDVFPIRDPLGEWVRFVTLVCAGNMNKTLAEVLEGSVSALADYRETDASAETLELVDGEHKIRVYKNYLIRMQQHLNGRGFKVDSIGRFDESTKRAFLEYKKSNNIVGPALPDSLFLVFVLSQGKTQ
;
A
#
# COMPACT_ATOMS: atom_id res chain seq x y z
N MET A 1 8.75 -64.72 -7.97
CA MET A 1 9.37 -64.48 -9.30
C MET A 1 9.94 -63.08 -9.30
N PRO A 2 11.26 -62.94 -9.25
CA PRO A 2 11.87 -61.61 -9.31
C PRO A 2 12.28 -61.31 -10.76
N ILE A 3 11.92 -60.11 -11.23
CA ILE A 3 12.32 -59.62 -12.54
C ILE A 3 13.54 -58.73 -12.35
N TYR A 4 14.65 -59.19 -12.89
CA TYR A 4 15.90 -58.48 -13.01
C TYR A 4 15.79 -57.34 -14.03
N PHE A 5 16.11 -56.13 -13.64
CA PHE A 5 16.43 -55.04 -14.60
C PHE A 5 17.92 -54.78 -14.64
N SER A 6 18.44 -55.05 -15.81
CA SER A 6 19.84 -54.87 -16.21
C SER A 6 20.25 -53.40 -16.24
N LYS A 7 21.38 -53.10 -15.57
CA LYS A 7 22.14 -51.88 -15.72
C LYS A 7 22.71 -51.79 -17.14
N LYS A 8 22.33 -50.78 -17.91
CA LYS A 8 23.15 -50.27 -19.02
C LYS A 8 23.50 -48.80 -18.76
N ILE A 9 24.77 -48.63 -18.57
CA ILE A 9 25.53 -47.40 -18.57
C ILE A 9 25.34 -46.68 -19.92
N LEU A 10 24.94 -45.44 -19.88
CA LEU A 10 25.14 -44.55 -21.01
C LEU A 10 25.90 -43.31 -20.53
N LEU A 11 27.18 -43.31 -20.95
CA LEU A 11 28.06 -42.13 -20.84
C LEU A 11 27.61 -41.04 -21.79
N GLY A 12 27.70 -39.82 -21.29
CA GLY A 12 28.17 -38.67 -22.07
C GLY A 12 27.15 -37.94 -22.88
N PHE A 13 26.75 -36.77 -22.37
CA PHE A 13 26.72 -35.54 -23.16
C PHE A 13 26.64 -34.35 -22.19
N THR A 14 27.78 -33.84 -21.80
CA THR A 14 27.90 -32.51 -21.22
C THR A 14 27.81 -31.49 -22.35
N THR A 15 26.61 -31.12 -22.73
CA THR A 15 26.38 -29.88 -23.46
C THR A 15 26.08 -28.80 -22.43
N GLY A 16 27.09 -27.95 -22.17
CA GLY A 16 26.96 -26.75 -21.40
C GLY A 16 25.93 -25.82 -22.06
N LEU A 17 24.70 -25.83 -21.54
CA LEU A 17 23.71 -24.83 -21.87
C LEU A 17 24.08 -23.56 -21.09
N CYS A 18 24.92 -22.74 -21.74
CA CYS A 18 25.21 -21.39 -21.27
C CYS A 18 23.93 -20.61 -21.34
N LEU A 19 23.22 -20.51 -20.19
CA LEU A 19 22.09 -19.58 -20.04
C LEU A 19 22.70 -18.17 -20.15
N GLN A 20 22.73 -17.62 -21.34
CA GLN A 20 22.93 -16.18 -21.54
C GLN A 20 21.66 -15.51 -20.95
N ILE A 21 21.76 -15.09 -19.70
CA ILE A 21 20.82 -14.15 -19.12
C ILE A 21 21.04 -12.85 -19.90
N CYS A 22 20.23 -12.66 -20.95
CA CYS A 22 20.08 -11.34 -21.57
C CYS A 22 19.57 -10.40 -20.49
N THR A 23 20.45 -9.57 -19.95
CA THR A 23 20.07 -8.39 -19.18
C THR A 23 19.34 -7.44 -20.13
N LEU A 24 18.04 -7.64 -20.28
CA LEU A 24 17.16 -6.66 -20.88
C LEU A 24 17.18 -5.44 -19.96
N SER A 25 17.98 -4.46 -20.34
CA SER A 25 17.85 -3.11 -19.80
C SER A 25 16.43 -2.62 -20.15
N ALA A 26 15.52 -2.73 -19.19
CA ALA A 26 14.18 -2.20 -19.33
C ALA A 26 14.30 -0.68 -19.42
N ASN A 27 14.21 -0.15 -20.65
CA ASN A 27 14.02 1.27 -20.85
C ASN A 27 12.72 1.69 -20.16
N ALA A 28 12.82 2.63 -19.22
CA ALA A 28 11.76 3.10 -18.33
C ALA A 28 10.61 3.87 -19.01
N ASN A 29 10.42 3.71 -20.32
CA ASN A 29 9.31 4.27 -21.09
C ASN A 29 8.34 3.21 -21.62
N SER A 30 8.18 2.08 -20.92
CA SER A 30 7.19 1.09 -21.32
C SER A 30 5.80 1.58 -20.93
N THR A 31 5.02 2.03 -21.91
CA THR A 31 3.58 2.22 -21.77
C THR A 31 2.96 0.85 -21.51
N PHE A 32 2.33 0.66 -20.35
CA PHE A 32 1.60 -0.58 -20.04
C PHE A 32 0.11 -0.43 -20.34
N THR A 33 -0.53 -1.52 -20.75
CA THR A 33 -1.96 -1.54 -21.00
C THR A 33 -2.73 -1.84 -19.71
N VAL A 34 -3.58 -0.92 -19.29
CA VAL A 34 -4.51 -1.14 -18.18
C VAL A 34 -5.67 -2.03 -18.64
N ARG A 35 -6.13 -2.91 -17.77
CA ARG A 35 -7.24 -3.84 -18.07
C ARG A 35 -8.23 -3.89 -16.92
N SER A 36 -9.46 -4.37 -17.22
CA SER A 36 -10.49 -4.68 -16.23
C SER A 36 -10.85 -3.48 -15.32
N LEU A 37 -10.89 -3.67 -14.03
CA LEU A 37 -11.29 -2.65 -13.04
C LEU A 37 -10.46 -1.38 -13.10
N GLY A 38 -9.20 -1.46 -13.56
CA GLY A 38 -8.35 -0.28 -13.71
C GLY A 38 -8.87 0.76 -14.71
N LEU A 39 -9.69 0.35 -15.69
CA LEU A 39 -10.32 1.25 -16.65
C LEU A 39 -11.60 1.89 -16.12
N GLN A 40 -12.16 1.38 -15.04
CA GLN A 40 -13.38 1.94 -14.45
C GLN A 40 -13.09 3.30 -13.82
N LYS A 41 -14.10 4.17 -13.87
CA LYS A 41 -14.01 5.47 -13.23
C LYS A 41 -14.15 5.36 -11.71
N CYS A 42 -13.56 6.31 -11.01
CA CYS A 42 -13.65 6.43 -9.57
C CYS A 42 -15.08 6.47 -9.04
N GLU A 43 -16.02 7.06 -9.77
CA GLU A 43 -17.44 7.08 -9.39
C GLU A 43 -18.01 5.66 -9.19
N GLN A 44 -17.54 4.68 -9.99
CA GLN A 44 -17.99 3.28 -9.89
C GLN A 44 -17.45 2.62 -8.61
N LEU A 45 -16.18 2.87 -8.26
CA LEU A 45 -15.63 2.39 -7.00
C LEU A 45 -16.36 3.02 -5.81
N VAL A 46 -16.50 4.35 -5.80
CA VAL A 46 -17.17 5.06 -4.70
C VAL A 46 -18.62 4.59 -4.53
N GLY A 47 -19.37 4.44 -5.63
CA GLY A 47 -20.73 3.91 -5.59
C GLY A 47 -20.81 2.47 -5.09
N ALA A 48 -19.86 1.62 -5.47
CA ALA A 48 -19.80 0.24 -5.01
C ALA A 48 -19.51 0.15 -3.48
N MET A 49 -18.76 1.10 -2.92
CA MET A 49 -18.45 1.14 -1.49
C MET A 49 -19.57 1.72 -0.62
N GLN A 50 -20.62 2.27 -1.23
CA GLN A 50 -21.78 2.85 -0.53
C GLN A 50 -23.04 1.98 -0.61
N GLY A 51 -23.03 0.89 -1.41
CA GLY A 51 -24.20 0.05 -1.67
C GLY A 51 -24.35 -1.14 -0.73
N GLU A 52 -25.56 -1.72 -0.69
CA GLU A 52 -25.85 -2.96 0.07
C GLU A 52 -25.08 -4.19 -0.45
N THR A 53 -24.57 -4.14 -1.69
CA THR A 53 -23.73 -5.17 -2.31
C THR A 53 -22.22 -4.99 -2.03
N GLU A 54 -21.91 -4.22 -1.00
CA GLU A 54 -20.54 -3.85 -0.61
C GLU A 54 -19.56 -5.03 -0.58
N SER A 55 -20.00 -6.20 -0.09
CA SER A 55 -19.10 -7.32 0.14
C SER A 55 -18.44 -7.89 -1.14
N GLN A 56 -19.19 -8.07 -2.23
CA GLN A 56 -18.62 -8.62 -3.48
C GLN A 56 -17.78 -7.60 -4.24
N ALA A 57 -18.27 -6.37 -4.33
CA ALA A 57 -17.55 -5.28 -4.98
C ALA A 57 -16.23 -4.99 -4.24
N VAL A 58 -16.26 -4.92 -2.89
CA VAL A 58 -15.06 -4.74 -2.05
C VAL A 58 -14.03 -5.82 -2.35
N VAL A 59 -14.44 -7.09 -2.41
CA VAL A 59 -13.51 -8.20 -2.70
C VAL A 59 -12.86 -8.05 -4.08
N LEU A 60 -13.65 -7.76 -5.13
CA LEU A 60 -13.14 -7.64 -6.49
C LEU A 60 -12.15 -6.47 -6.63
N TYR A 61 -12.53 -5.28 -6.13
CA TYR A 61 -11.64 -4.12 -6.15
C TYR A 61 -10.39 -4.34 -5.32
N SER A 62 -10.53 -4.95 -4.13
CA SER A 62 -9.41 -5.24 -3.24
C SER A 62 -8.39 -6.17 -3.88
N GLN A 63 -8.84 -7.26 -4.49
CA GLN A 63 -7.95 -8.22 -5.17
C GLN A 63 -7.21 -7.57 -6.34
N TRP A 64 -7.93 -6.79 -7.17
CA TRP A 64 -7.30 -6.10 -8.29
C TRP A 64 -6.27 -5.07 -7.82
N MET A 65 -6.63 -4.25 -6.83
CA MET A 65 -5.73 -3.24 -6.24
C MET A 65 -4.54 -3.87 -5.51
N ALA A 66 -4.72 -5.02 -4.85
CA ALA A 66 -3.62 -5.74 -4.22
C ALA A 66 -2.62 -6.27 -5.25
N GLY A 67 -3.11 -6.80 -6.38
CA GLY A 67 -2.26 -7.22 -7.51
C GLY A 67 -1.47 -6.05 -8.10
N TYR A 68 -2.14 -4.91 -8.28
CA TYR A 68 -1.49 -3.68 -8.74
C TYR A 68 -0.40 -3.21 -7.77
N LEU A 69 -0.69 -3.16 -6.47
CA LEU A 69 0.27 -2.75 -5.44
C LEU A 69 1.48 -3.69 -5.39
N THR A 70 1.24 -5.01 -5.46
CA THR A 70 2.32 -6.02 -5.52
C THR A 70 3.24 -5.79 -6.73
N ALA A 71 2.66 -5.55 -7.91
CA ALA A 71 3.44 -5.24 -9.10
C ALA A 71 4.25 -3.94 -8.96
N LYS A 72 3.69 -2.92 -8.30
CA LYS A 72 4.40 -1.67 -8.00
C LYS A 72 5.52 -1.86 -6.99
N ASN A 73 5.31 -2.62 -5.92
CA ASN A 73 6.36 -2.96 -4.97
C ASN A 73 7.55 -3.61 -5.69
N ALA A 74 7.29 -4.60 -6.54
CA ALA A 74 8.32 -5.27 -7.32
C ALA A 74 9.03 -4.34 -8.32
N SER A 75 8.28 -3.52 -9.06
CA SER A 75 8.83 -2.63 -10.08
C SER A 75 9.67 -1.48 -9.52
N LEU A 76 9.35 -1.04 -8.32
CA LEU A 76 10.05 0.03 -7.61
C LEU A 76 11.19 -0.50 -6.72
N GLY A 77 11.29 -1.82 -6.52
CA GLY A 77 12.27 -2.43 -5.63
C GLY A 77 12.09 -2.04 -4.17
N VAL A 78 10.85 -1.85 -3.72
CA VAL A 78 10.51 -1.50 -2.34
C VAL A 78 9.79 -2.65 -1.65
N LEU A 79 9.86 -2.71 -0.32
CA LEU A 79 9.11 -3.70 0.45
C LEU A 79 7.62 -3.45 0.32
N ASP A 80 7.20 -2.20 0.53
CA ASP A 80 5.80 -1.81 0.41
C ASP A 80 5.65 -0.33 0.05
N VAL A 81 4.80 -0.06 -0.93
CA VAL A 81 4.42 1.31 -1.31
C VAL A 81 3.45 1.89 -0.28
N PHE A 82 2.55 1.06 0.28
CA PHE A 82 1.53 1.52 1.21
C PHE A 82 1.96 1.25 2.66
N PRO A 83 2.05 2.28 3.52
CA PRO A 83 2.69 2.16 4.82
C PRO A 83 1.81 1.52 5.90
N ILE A 84 0.53 1.26 5.61
CA ILE A 84 -0.43 0.63 6.54
C ILE A 84 -0.62 -0.82 6.13
N ARG A 85 -0.22 -1.75 7.00
CA ARG A 85 -0.25 -3.20 6.76
C ARG A 85 -1.56 -3.84 7.21
N ASP A 86 -2.66 -3.32 6.72
CA ASP A 86 -3.93 -4.03 6.81
C ASP A 86 -4.14 -4.83 5.52
N PRO A 87 -4.54 -6.12 5.59
CA PRO A 87 -4.55 -6.97 4.41
C PRO A 87 -5.31 -6.42 3.21
N LEU A 88 -6.38 -5.66 3.42
CA LEU A 88 -7.15 -5.11 2.29
C LEU A 88 -7.95 -3.84 2.64
N GLY A 89 -8.32 -3.62 3.91
CA GLY A 89 -9.30 -2.59 4.29
C GLY A 89 -8.77 -1.16 4.12
N GLU A 90 -7.62 -0.86 4.71
CA GLU A 90 -7.07 0.50 4.72
C GLU A 90 -6.59 0.95 3.33
N TRP A 91 -6.05 0.03 2.51
CA TRP A 91 -5.67 0.36 1.13
C TRP A 91 -6.89 0.73 0.28
N VAL A 92 -7.94 -0.09 0.33
CA VAL A 92 -9.20 0.18 -0.38
C VAL A 92 -9.81 1.49 0.09
N ARG A 93 -9.85 1.69 1.42
CA ARG A 93 -10.36 2.93 2.01
C ARG A 93 -9.57 4.15 1.55
N PHE A 94 -8.24 4.09 1.57
CA PHE A 94 -7.37 5.15 1.07
C PHE A 94 -7.70 5.50 -0.38
N VAL A 95 -7.73 4.51 -1.27
CA VAL A 95 -8.03 4.71 -2.70
C VAL A 95 -9.45 5.25 -2.90
N THR A 96 -10.43 4.76 -2.15
CA THR A 96 -11.82 5.25 -2.21
C THR A 96 -11.90 6.73 -1.80
N LEU A 97 -11.19 7.14 -0.76
CA LEU A 97 -11.13 8.54 -0.34
C LEU A 97 -10.48 9.43 -1.41
N VAL A 98 -9.39 8.98 -2.03
CA VAL A 98 -8.76 9.72 -3.15
C VAL A 98 -9.68 9.77 -4.36
N CYS A 99 -10.38 8.68 -4.66
CA CYS A 99 -11.37 8.60 -5.73
C CYS A 99 -12.55 9.56 -5.53
N ALA A 100 -13.02 9.75 -4.29
CA ALA A 100 -14.11 10.68 -3.99
C ALA A 100 -13.79 12.12 -4.43
N GLY A 101 -12.52 12.51 -4.40
CA GLY A 101 -12.05 13.81 -4.94
C GLY A 101 -11.70 13.79 -6.45
N ASN A 102 -11.84 12.63 -7.14
CA ASN A 102 -11.39 12.43 -8.52
C ASN A 102 -12.35 11.57 -9.35
N MET A 103 -13.66 11.75 -9.19
CA MET A 103 -14.73 10.89 -9.71
C MET A 103 -14.62 10.55 -11.22
N ASN A 104 -14.12 11.48 -12.02
CA ASN A 104 -14.01 11.32 -13.48
C ASN A 104 -12.73 10.60 -13.95
N LYS A 105 -11.74 10.42 -13.06
CA LYS A 105 -10.51 9.69 -13.38
C LYS A 105 -10.75 8.19 -13.34
N THR A 106 -9.94 7.46 -14.09
CA THR A 106 -9.91 6.00 -13.97
C THR A 106 -9.23 5.56 -12.67
N LEU A 107 -9.57 4.37 -12.20
CA LEU A 107 -8.93 3.80 -11.01
C LEU A 107 -7.40 3.69 -11.19
N ALA A 108 -6.92 3.30 -12.38
CA ALA A 108 -5.50 3.22 -12.67
C ALA A 108 -4.79 4.58 -12.54
N GLU A 109 -5.38 5.67 -13.06
CA GLU A 109 -4.81 7.01 -12.93
C GLU A 109 -4.70 7.45 -11.46
N VAL A 110 -5.73 7.16 -10.65
CA VAL A 110 -5.71 7.46 -9.22
C VAL A 110 -4.68 6.63 -8.49
N LEU A 111 -4.54 5.35 -8.83
CA LEU A 111 -3.52 4.48 -8.22
C LEU A 111 -2.10 4.94 -8.55
N GLU A 112 -1.81 5.30 -9.80
CA GLU A 112 -0.50 5.87 -10.19
C GLU A 112 -0.20 7.17 -9.43
N GLY A 113 -1.17 8.07 -9.35
CA GLY A 113 -1.04 9.30 -8.57
C GLY A 113 -0.83 9.02 -7.07
N SER A 114 -1.52 8.02 -6.53
CA SER A 114 -1.37 7.58 -5.13
C SER A 114 0.01 7.00 -4.85
N VAL A 115 0.49 6.11 -5.72
CA VAL A 115 1.86 5.54 -5.62
C VAL A 115 2.90 6.66 -5.64
N SER A 116 2.74 7.67 -6.51
CA SER A 116 3.65 8.81 -6.57
C SER A 116 3.58 9.67 -5.31
N ALA A 117 2.38 9.94 -4.80
CA ALA A 117 2.18 10.74 -3.59
C ALA A 117 2.75 10.06 -2.32
N LEU A 118 2.78 8.73 -2.31
CA LEU A 118 3.30 7.93 -1.20
C LEU A 118 4.83 7.73 -1.24
N ALA A 119 5.56 8.38 -2.15
CA ALA A 119 6.99 8.17 -2.33
C ALA A 119 7.80 8.24 -1.03
N ASP A 120 7.51 9.25 -0.19
CA ASP A 120 8.20 9.46 1.08
C ASP A 120 7.73 8.52 2.22
N TYR A 121 6.67 7.78 2.01
CA TYR A 121 6.07 6.88 3.02
C TYR A 121 6.33 5.41 2.74
N ARG A 122 6.96 5.08 1.63
CA ARG A 122 7.30 3.72 1.23
C ARG A 122 8.21 3.06 2.24
N GLU A 123 8.00 1.77 2.47
CA GLU A 123 8.94 0.97 3.23
C GLU A 123 9.91 0.27 2.28
N THR A 124 11.20 0.43 2.52
CA THR A 124 12.26 -0.14 1.68
C THR A 124 13.07 -1.22 2.41
N ASP A 125 12.99 -1.26 3.73
CA ASP A 125 13.74 -2.21 4.55
C ASP A 125 12.94 -3.51 4.72
N ALA A 126 13.47 -4.61 4.18
CA ALA A 126 12.88 -5.94 4.30
C ALA A 126 12.77 -6.44 5.77
N SER A 127 13.57 -5.87 6.68
CA SER A 127 13.54 -6.16 8.12
C SER A 127 12.67 -5.18 8.92
N ALA A 128 11.91 -4.29 8.25
CA ALA A 128 11.14 -3.25 8.90
C ALA A 128 10.16 -3.80 9.94
N GLU A 129 10.24 -3.25 11.14
CA GLU A 129 9.35 -3.57 12.25
C GLU A 129 7.93 -3.10 11.95
N THR A 130 6.95 -3.96 12.24
CA THR A 130 5.52 -3.61 12.18
C THR A 130 4.94 -3.51 13.59
N LEU A 131 4.08 -2.52 13.78
CA LEU A 131 3.39 -2.25 15.05
C LEU A 131 1.89 -2.40 14.86
N GLU A 132 1.22 -3.04 15.80
CA GLU A 132 -0.24 -2.98 15.92
C GLU A 132 -0.60 -1.79 16.83
N LEU A 133 -1.34 -0.84 16.29
CA LEU A 133 -1.80 0.35 16.99
C LEU A 133 -3.28 0.17 17.32
N VAL A 134 -3.63 0.41 18.59
CA VAL A 134 -4.98 0.20 19.10
C VAL A 134 -5.52 1.46 19.77
N ASP A 135 -6.74 1.86 19.38
CA ASP A 135 -7.51 2.93 20.02
C ASP A 135 -8.97 2.50 20.15
N GLY A 136 -9.39 2.12 21.37
CA GLY A 136 -10.67 1.50 21.63
C GLY A 136 -10.82 0.18 20.87
N GLU A 137 -11.89 0.07 20.09
CA GLU A 137 -12.16 -1.10 19.24
C GLU A 137 -11.43 -1.05 17.88
N HIS A 138 -10.84 0.10 17.55
CA HIS A 138 -10.13 0.30 16.29
C HIS A 138 -8.70 -0.15 16.39
N LYS A 139 -8.24 -0.89 15.38
CA LYS A 139 -6.85 -1.32 15.28
C LYS A 139 -6.37 -1.27 13.85
N ILE A 140 -5.11 -0.87 13.68
CA ILE A 140 -4.39 -0.93 12.42
C ILE A 140 -2.99 -1.48 12.65
N ARG A 141 -2.42 -2.08 11.62
CA ARG A 141 -1.01 -2.48 11.62
C ARG A 141 -0.25 -1.58 10.66
N VAL A 142 0.85 -1.01 11.13
CA VAL A 142 1.68 -0.06 10.35
C VAL A 142 3.14 -0.43 10.42
N TYR A 143 3.93 0.04 9.47
CA TYR A 143 5.37 0.04 9.63
C TYR A 143 5.78 1.09 10.67
N LYS A 144 6.75 0.75 11.52
CA LYS A 144 7.24 1.66 12.57
C LYS A 144 7.76 2.98 12.01
N ASN A 145 8.43 2.93 10.85
CA ASN A 145 8.92 4.12 10.18
C ASN A 145 7.78 5.07 9.77
N TYR A 146 6.63 4.53 9.38
CA TYR A 146 5.44 5.34 9.10
C TYR A 146 4.92 6.03 10.37
N LEU A 147 4.81 5.30 11.49
CA LEU A 147 4.42 5.93 12.77
C LEU A 147 5.36 7.08 13.13
N ILE A 148 6.68 6.87 13.04
CA ILE A 148 7.69 7.90 13.31
C ILE A 148 7.46 9.14 12.45
N ARG A 149 7.24 8.97 11.15
CA ARG A 149 6.98 10.09 10.22
C ARG A 149 5.71 10.85 10.59
N MET A 150 4.64 10.14 10.95
CA MET A 150 3.38 10.79 11.39
C MET A 150 3.58 11.57 12.69
N GLN A 151 4.32 11.03 13.65
CA GLN A 151 4.67 11.72 14.91
C GLN A 151 5.52 12.97 14.65
N GLN A 152 6.50 12.89 13.75
CA GLN A 152 7.30 14.04 13.34
C GLN A 152 6.44 15.11 12.65
N HIS A 153 5.49 14.70 11.79
CA HIS A 153 4.52 15.62 11.18
C HIS A 153 3.68 16.34 12.25
N LEU A 154 3.16 15.61 13.24
CA LEU A 154 2.41 16.19 14.36
C LEU A 154 3.24 17.20 15.14
N ASN A 155 4.47 16.85 15.53
CA ASN A 155 5.39 17.75 16.22
C ASN A 155 5.70 19.02 15.40
N GLY A 156 5.92 18.87 14.10
CA GLY A 156 6.14 20.01 13.19
C GLY A 156 4.95 20.94 13.06
N ARG A 157 3.75 20.46 13.42
CA ARG A 157 2.51 21.25 13.44
C ARG A 157 2.13 21.73 14.86
N GLY A 158 3.00 21.52 15.86
CA GLY A 158 2.79 21.97 17.24
C GLY A 158 1.99 21.01 18.12
N PHE A 159 1.67 19.81 17.64
CA PHE A 159 1.00 18.77 18.41
C PHE A 159 2.05 17.88 19.08
N LYS A 160 2.24 18.05 20.39
CA LYS A 160 3.36 17.46 21.10
C LYS A 160 3.24 15.94 21.24
N VAL A 161 4.26 15.22 20.75
CA VAL A 161 4.48 13.79 20.96
C VAL A 161 5.76 13.63 21.79
N ASP A 162 5.67 12.94 22.93
CA ASP A 162 6.77 12.81 23.89
C ASP A 162 7.78 11.72 23.48
N SER A 163 7.32 10.63 22.84
CA SER A 163 8.13 9.45 22.52
C SER A 163 8.01 9.04 21.07
N ILE A 164 8.99 9.41 20.24
CA ILE A 164 9.01 9.02 18.83
C ILE A 164 9.20 7.50 18.67
N GLY A 165 8.41 6.89 17.79
CA GLY A 165 8.43 5.45 17.51
C GLY A 165 7.64 4.59 18.51
N ARG A 166 6.94 5.21 19.47
CA ARG A 166 6.03 4.54 20.41
C ARG A 166 4.63 5.08 20.28
N PHE A 167 3.65 4.20 20.30
CA PHE A 167 2.23 4.58 20.28
C PHE A 167 1.70 4.62 21.72
N ASP A 168 1.99 5.71 22.41
CA ASP A 168 1.61 5.96 23.80
C ASP A 168 0.46 6.99 23.90
N GLU A 169 0.04 7.30 25.13
CA GLU A 169 -1.07 8.25 25.38
C GLU A 169 -0.76 9.67 24.88
N SER A 170 0.52 10.10 24.87
CA SER A 170 0.89 11.39 24.29
C SER A 170 0.66 11.42 22.78
N THR A 171 1.03 10.33 22.11
CA THR A 171 0.83 10.14 20.67
C THR A 171 -0.66 10.09 20.32
N LYS A 172 -1.48 9.33 21.06
CA LYS A 172 -2.94 9.29 20.85
C LYS A 172 -3.56 10.67 21.00
N ARG A 173 -3.23 11.38 22.06
CA ARG A 173 -3.70 12.75 22.28
C ARG A 173 -3.33 13.67 21.13
N ALA A 174 -2.10 13.63 20.66
CA ALA A 174 -1.64 14.45 19.53
C ALA A 174 -2.44 14.15 18.24
N PHE A 175 -2.71 12.86 17.93
CA PHE A 175 -3.57 12.48 16.81
C PHE A 175 -5.00 13.03 16.95
N LEU A 176 -5.60 12.90 18.13
CA LEU A 176 -6.96 13.40 18.38
C LEU A 176 -7.04 14.92 18.25
N GLU A 177 -6.11 15.64 18.85
CA GLU A 177 -6.06 17.10 18.79
C GLU A 177 -5.87 17.60 17.36
N TYR A 178 -4.95 16.96 16.60
CA TYR A 178 -4.75 17.27 15.20
C TYR A 178 -6.00 17.00 14.37
N LYS A 179 -6.62 15.81 14.52
CA LYS A 179 -7.87 15.46 13.82
C LYS A 179 -8.97 16.47 14.15
N LYS A 180 -9.16 16.79 15.43
CA LYS A 180 -10.16 17.78 15.89
C LYS A 180 -9.92 19.17 15.28
N SER A 181 -8.68 19.65 15.26
CA SER A 181 -8.35 20.98 14.72
C SER A 181 -8.56 21.07 13.19
N ASN A 182 -8.61 19.93 12.51
CA ASN A 182 -8.82 19.81 11.07
C ASN A 182 -10.19 19.23 10.68
N ASN A 183 -11.14 19.14 11.63
CA ASN A 183 -12.48 18.58 11.44
C ASN A 183 -12.47 17.13 10.89
N ILE A 184 -11.47 16.34 11.25
CA ILE A 184 -11.36 14.92 10.89
C ILE A 184 -11.98 14.09 12.01
N VAL A 185 -13.02 13.32 11.70
CA VAL A 185 -13.64 12.40 12.64
C VAL A 185 -13.00 11.02 12.52
N GLY A 186 -12.67 10.39 13.66
CA GLY A 186 -12.12 9.03 13.68
C GLY A 186 -11.25 8.76 14.90
N PRO A 187 -10.72 7.53 15.02
CA PRO A 187 -9.88 7.11 16.14
C PRO A 187 -8.55 7.86 16.18
N ALA A 188 -7.84 7.78 17.30
CA ALA A 188 -6.51 8.34 17.49
C ALA A 188 -5.42 7.54 16.72
N LEU A 189 -5.66 7.24 15.46
CA LEU A 189 -4.80 6.38 14.64
C LEU A 189 -4.34 7.13 13.37
N PRO A 190 -3.12 6.86 12.86
CA PRO A 190 -2.66 7.33 11.56
C PRO A 190 -3.25 6.46 10.44
N ASP A 191 -4.57 6.42 10.35
CA ASP A 191 -5.35 5.64 9.39
C ASP A 191 -5.32 6.26 7.98
N SER A 192 -6.01 5.63 7.03
CA SER A 192 -6.09 6.08 5.64
C SER A 192 -6.66 7.49 5.52
N LEU A 193 -7.64 7.87 6.35
CA LEU A 193 -8.22 9.20 6.31
C LEU A 193 -7.21 10.26 6.75
N PHE A 194 -6.46 9.97 7.83
CA PHE A 194 -5.38 10.83 8.28
C PHE A 194 -4.30 10.99 7.20
N LEU A 195 -3.88 9.88 6.57
CA LEU A 195 -2.86 9.88 5.53
C LEU A 195 -3.28 10.70 4.30
N VAL A 196 -4.51 10.53 3.80
CA VAL A 196 -5.05 11.32 2.69
C VAL A 196 -5.02 12.81 3.03
N PHE A 197 -5.41 13.16 4.25
CA PHE A 197 -5.40 14.55 4.69
C PHE A 197 -3.98 15.14 4.73
N VAL A 198 -3.01 14.42 5.29
CA VAL A 198 -1.59 14.84 5.33
C VAL A 198 -1.04 15.06 3.92
N LEU A 199 -1.31 14.12 3.00
CA LEU A 199 -0.88 14.23 1.60
C LEU A 199 -1.52 15.41 0.86
N SER A 200 -2.75 15.78 1.20
CA SER A 200 -3.44 16.92 0.59
C SER A 200 -2.80 18.25 0.98
N GLN A 201 -2.25 18.37 2.19
CA GLN A 201 -1.61 19.59 2.69
C GLN A 201 -0.21 19.82 2.10
N GLY A 202 0.51 18.75 1.73
CA GLY A 202 1.86 18.87 1.14
C GLY A 202 1.90 19.44 -0.28
N LYS A 203 0.76 19.60 -0.95
CA LYS A 203 0.66 20.18 -2.31
C LYS A 203 0.48 21.71 -2.36
N THR A 204 0.46 22.36 -1.21
CA THR A 204 0.17 23.82 -1.08
C THR A 204 1.42 24.67 -0.78
N GLN A 205 2.63 24.12 -1.01
CA GLN A 205 3.90 24.89 -0.91
C GLN A 205 4.56 25.07 -2.27
#